data_ff79045f760fffde1e246ff05e24f354
#
_entry.id   ff79045f760fffde1e246ff05e24f354
#
_cell.length_a   1.000
_cell.length_b   1.000
_cell.length_c   1.000
_cell.angle_alpha   90.00
_cell.angle_beta   90.00
_cell.angle_gamma   90.00
#
_symmetry.space_group_name_H-M   'P 1'
#
loop_
_entity.id
_entity.type
_entity.pdbx_description
1 polymer ?
#
loop_
_entity_poly.entity_id
_entity_poly.type
_entity_poly.pdbx_seq_one_letter_code
_entity_poly.pdbx_strand_id
1 'polypeptide(L)'
;MNKLIIVEGLPCSGKSTTARFIAQQLGITFVDEGTGDHPTDYEFHAFLTDNQLESFTSEEREKIAQHTVKKSGGNIVSLGEFSGVLFNKLLQYKIYDFLPWETERPVMLDKWREFAAKNDGGRYVFNCVLLQNPMCETMMRFGFDKSVSAGYIAEICEIIKPFSPLVVYLKNSEVYESVKNASAERGDEWLNSVIDYHCNGEYGKSIGLTGFDGYISALEERQRRELDILSRLDVSSIVVDDPQKDWDKAYSDILAELK
;
A
#
# COMPACT_ATOMS: atom_id res chain seq x y z
N MET A 1 20.41 -10.04 10.44
CA MET A 1 19.48 -10.76 9.53
C MET A 1 18.15 -10.02 9.53
N ASN A 2 17.66 -9.64 8.36
CA ASN A 2 16.42 -8.89 8.20
C ASN A 2 15.22 -9.76 8.60
N LYS A 3 14.37 -9.22 9.48
CA LYS A 3 13.11 -9.87 9.88
C LYS A 3 11.93 -9.45 9.00
N LEU A 4 12.05 -8.31 8.34
CA LEU A 4 11.04 -7.77 7.42
C LEU A 4 11.70 -7.37 6.11
N ILE A 5 11.22 -7.95 5.01
CA ILE A 5 11.59 -7.56 3.65
C ILE A 5 10.33 -6.97 3.00
N ILE A 6 10.45 -5.84 2.34
CA ILE A 6 9.33 -5.19 1.67
C ILE A 6 9.69 -5.01 0.20
N VAL A 7 8.89 -5.58 -0.70
CA VAL A 7 9.12 -5.49 -2.14
C VAL A 7 8.23 -4.37 -2.71
N GLU A 8 8.85 -3.36 -3.25
CA GLU A 8 8.22 -2.13 -3.75
C GLU A 8 8.47 -1.92 -5.24
N GLY A 9 7.72 -1.01 -5.84
CA GLY A 9 7.82 -0.64 -7.26
C GLY A 9 6.47 -0.30 -7.86
N LEU A 10 6.45 0.10 -9.12
CA LEU A 10 5.22 0.44 -9.82
C LEU A 10 4.30 -0.76 -10.07
N PRO A 11 3.02 -0.57 -10.41
CA PRO A 11 2.18 -1.63 -10.97
C PRO A 11 2.91 -2.35 -12.11
N CYS A 12 2.72 -3.67 -12.21
CA CYS A 12 3.31 -4.50 -13.28
C CYS A 12 4.84 -4.64 -13.24
N SER A 13 5.53 -4.23 -12.17
CA SER A 13 6.99 -4.39 -12.03
C SER A 13 7.43 -5.79 -11.58
N GLY A 14 6.50 -6.70 -11.27
CA GLY A 14 6.81 -8.05 -10.80
C GLY A 14 6.94 -8.20 -9.28
N LYS A 15 6.46 -7.22 -8.49
CA LYS A 15 6.53 -7.22 -7.03
C LYS A 15 6.04 -8.52 -6.38
N SER A 16 4.80 -8.92 -6.66
CA SER A 16 4.18 -10.11 -6.03
C SER A 16 4.96 -11.38 -6.34
N THR A 17 5.46 -11.52 -7.59
CA THR A 17 6.27 -12.66 -8.00
C THR A 17 7.61 -12.67 -7.27
N THR A 18 8.28 -11.52 -7.18
CA THR A 18 9.56 -11.36 -6.47
C THR A 18 9.40 -11.60 -4.98
N ALA A 19 8.35 -11.05 -4.35
CA ALA A 19 8.08 -11.24 -2.93
C ALA A 19 7.83 -12.73 -2.59
N ARG A 20 7.06 -13.45 -3.40
CA ARG A 20 6.86 -14.90 -3.25
C ARG A 20 8.15 -15.67 -3.45
N PHE A 21 8.96 -15.32 -4.46
CA PHE A 21 10.26 -15.94 -4.67
C PHE A 21 11.17 -15.79 -3.45
N ILE A 22 11.32 -14.58 -2.91
CA ILE A 22 12.13 -14.30 -1.72
C ILE A 22 11.63 -15.13 -0.53
N ALA A 23 10.31 -15.16 -0.30
CA ALA A 23 9.70 -15.90 0.80
C ALA A 23 10.01 -17.40 0.71
N GLN A 24 9.91 -17.99 -0.49
CA GLN A 24 10.22 -19.39 -0.73
C GLN A 24 11.71 -19.70 -0.52
N GLN A 25 12.61 -18.84 -1.03
CA GLN A 25 14.05 -19.04 -0.89
C GLN A 25 14.53 -18.96 0.57
N LEU A 26 13.91 -18.11 1.36
CA LEU A 26 14.29 -17.89 2.76
C LEU A 26 13.46 -18.70 3.76
N GLY A 27 12.39 -19.38 3.33
CA GLY A 27 11.48 -20.12 4.20
C GLY A 27 10.77 -19.20 5.22
N ILE A 28 10.32 -18.02 4.79
CA ILE A 28 9.67 -17.00 5.64
C ILE A 28 8.26 -16.67 5.16
N THR A 29 7.46 -16.02 6.00
CA THR A 29 6.05 -15.76 5.73
C THR A 29 5.90 -14.70 4.62
N PHE A 30 5.21 -15.05 3.54
CA PHE A 30 4.77 -14.10 2.52
C PHE A 30 3.43 -13.47 2.92
N VAL A 31 3.32 -12.17 2.77
CA VAL A 31 2.07 -11.40 2.95
C VAL A 31 1.81 -10.59 1.69
N ASP A 32 0.68 -10.85 1.05
CA ASP A 32 0.25 -10.17 -0.19
C ASP A 32 -0.67 -9.00 0.12
N GLU A 33 -0.78 -8.06 -0.81
CA GLU A 33 -1.83 -7.04 -0.82
C GLU A 33 -3.17 -7.62 -1.26
N GLY A 34 -4.30 -6.96 -0.95
CA GLY A 34 -5.63 -7.33 -1.44
C GLY A 34 -6.28 -8.52 -0.74
N THR A 35 -5.71 -9.04 0.34
CA THR A 35 -6.27 -10.19 1.09
C THR A 35 -7.24 -9.77 2.20
N GLY A 36 -7.25 -8.49 2.58
CA GLY A 36 -8.11 -7.92 3.61
C GLY A 36 -7.66 -8.17 5.05
N ASP A 37 -6.62 -8.99 5.26
CA ASP A 37 -6.09 -9.36 6.58
C ASP A 37 -4.61 -8.96 6.78
N HIS A 38 -4.12 -8.04 5.95
CA HIS A 38 -2.72 -7.58 6.02
C HIS A 38 -2.38 -7.04 7.42
N PRO A 39 -1.24 -7.46 8.03
CA PRO A 39 -0.92 -7.14 9.42
C PRO A 39 -0.64 -5.65 9.68
N THR A 40 -0.33 -4.88 8.65
CA THR A 40 0.01 -3.44 8.75
C THR A 40 -0.91 -2.55 7.92
N ASP A 41 -1.96 -3.11 7.30
CA ASP A 41 -2.84 -2.38 6.41
C ASP A 41 -4.32 -2.64 6.69
N TYR A 42 -5.17 -1.70 6.30
CA TYR A 42 -6.62 -1.74 6.43
C TYR A 42 -7.30 -1.64 5.05
N GLU A 43 -6.86 -2.46 4.09
CA GLU A 43 -7.28 -2.42 2.68
C GLU A 43 -8.80 -2.39 2.49
N PHE A 44 -9.54 -3.15 3.30
CA PHE A 44 -10.99 -3.28 3.17
C PHE A 44 -11.71 -3.11 4.51
N HIS A 45 -11.37 -2.01 5.19
CA HIS A 45 -11.95 -1.66 6.49
C HIS A 45 -12.47 -0.24 6.52
N ALA A 46 -13.46 -0.01 7.37
CA ALA A 46 -13.96 1.31 7.72
C ALA A 46 -13.52 1.69 9.14
N PHE A 47 -13.39 2.99 9.39
CA PHE A 47 -13.18 3.54 10.73
C PHE A 47 -14.34 4.46 11.09
N LEU A 48 -15.00 4.17 12.19
CA LEU A 48 -16.11 4.97 12.71
C LEU A 48 -15.88 5.33 14.18
N THR A 49 -16.10 6.59 14.50
CA THR A 49 -16.20 7.03 15.90
C THR A 49 -17.48 6.49 16.55
N ASP A 50 -17.55 6.46 17.88
CA ASP A 50 -18.75 6.02 18.59
C ASP A 50 -19.96 6.88 18.20
N ASN A 51 -19.79 8.20 18.02
CA ASN A 51 -20.86 9.12 17.56
C ASN A 51 -21.36 8.78 16.13
N GLN A 52 -20.46 8.38 15.24
CA GLN A 52 -20.86 7.97 13.89
C GLN A 52 -21.66 6.67 13.90
N LEU A 53 -21.33 5.73 14.80
CA LEU A 53 -22.11 4.52 15.00
C LEU A 53 -23.53 4.79 15.50
N GLU A 54 -23.76 5.86 16.25
CA GLU A 54 -25.11 6.25 16.72
C GLU A 54 -26.06 6.59 15.57
N SER A 55 -25.54 6.97 14.40
CA SER A 55 -26.37 7.24 13.21
C SER A 55 -26.99 6.00 12.58
N PHE A 56 -26.52 4.80 12.95
CA PHE A 56 -27.05 3.52 12.48
C PHE A 56 -28.18 3.05 13.38
N THR A 57 -29.14 2.30 12.82
CA THR A 57 -30.22 1.70 13.61
C THR A 57 -29.69 0.67 14.62
N SER A 58 -30.48 0.32 15.61
CA SER A 58 -30.06 -0.69 16.61
C SER A 58 -29.72 -2.04 15.97
N GLU A 59 -30.50 -2.47 14.97
CA GLU A 59 -30.24 -3.71 14.22
C GLU A 59 -28.94 -3.62 13.40
N GLU A 60 -28.70 -2.49 12.73
CA GLU A 60 -27.46 -2.28 11.99
C GLU A 60 -26.24 -2.28 12.91
N ARG A 61 -26.33 -1.61 14.07
CA ARG A 61 -25.23 -1.60 15.08
C ARG A 61 -24.93 -2.97 15.63
N GLU A 62 -25.95 -3.81 15.86
CA GLU A 62 -25.74 -5.18 16.31
C GLU A 62 -24.96 -6.01 15.27
N LYS A 63 -25.31 -5.86 13.99
CA LYS A 63 -24.58 -6.50 12.88
C LYS A 63 -23.14 -5.97 12.76
N ILE A 64 -22.95 -4.64 12.84
CA ILE A 64 -21.63 -4.01 12.76
C ILE A 64 -20.74 -4.50 13.91
N ALA A 65 -21.28 -4.58 15.13
CA ALA A 65 -20.51 -4.98 16.31
C ALA A 65 -19.89 -6.38 16.20
N GLN A 66 -20.50 -7.30 15.45
CA GLN A 66 -19.98 -8.65 15.22
C GLN A 66 -18.69 -8.66 14.38
N HIS A 67 -18.45 -7.63 13.58
CA HIS A 67 -17.30 -7.51 12.67
C HIS A 67 -16.44 -6.28 12.98
N THR A 68 -16.44 -5.87 14.25
CA THR A 68 -15.77 -4.66 14.73
C THR A 68 -14.66 -5.00 15.72
N VAL A 69 -13.51 -4.34 15.54
CA VAL A 69 -12.45 -4.28 16.55
C VAL A 69 -12.41 -2.86 17.11
N LYS A 70 -12.64 -2.73 18.42
CA LYS A 70 -12.56 -1.42 19.09
C LYS A 70 -11.11 -0.98 19.24
N LYS A 71 -10.83 0.26 18.87
CA LYS A 71 -9.52 0.91 18.96
C LYS A 71 -9.59 2.21 19.75
N SER A 72 -8.45 2.79 20.08
CA SER A 72 -8.39 4.13 20.63
C SER A 72 -8.98 5.13 19.63
N GLY A 73 -10.02 5.84 20.05
CA GLY A 73 -10.70 6.85 19.22
C GLY A 73 -11.82 6.35 18.31
N GLY A 74 -12.03 5.02 18.16
CA GLY A 74 -13.12 4.52 17.33
C GLY A 74 -13.13 3.02 17.10
N ASN A 75 -13.73 2.62 16.00
CA ASN A 75 -14.09 1.25 15.69
C ASN A 75 -13.60 0.90 14.27
N ILE A 76 -12.83 -0.15 14.15
CA ILE A 76 -12.42 -0.71 12.86
C ILE A 76 -13.42 -1.79 12.48
N VAL A 77 -14.07 -1.62 11.34
CA VAL A 77 -15.13 -2.51 10.84
C VAL A 77 -14.66 -3.17 9.55
N SER A 78 -14.64 -4.51 9.50
CA SER A 78 -14.35 -5.25 8.27
C SER A 78 -15.50 -5.10 7.28
N LEU A 79 -15.24 -4.53 6.11
CA LEU A 79 -16.27 -4.29 5.09
C LEU A 79 -16.67 -5.54 4.31
N GLY A 80 -15.79 -6.54 4.23
CA GLY A 80 -16.02 -7.77 3.48
C GLY A 80 -17.21 -8.60 3.96
N GLU A 81 -17.67 -8.36 5.18
CA GLU A 81 -18.78 -9.09 5.81
C GLU A 81 -20.15 -8.48 5.52
N PHE A 82 -20.20 -7.35 4.80
CA PHE A 82 -21.43 -6.61 4.53
C PHE A 82 -21.76 -6.56 3.05
N SER A 83 -23.04 -6.36 2.75
CA SER A 83 -23.55 -6.18 1.39
C SER A 83 -24.75 -5.23 1.37
N GLY A 84 -25.17 -4.80 0.16
CA GLY A 84 -26.35 -3.99 -0.06
C GLY A 84 -26.31 -2.64 0.65
N VAL A 85 -27.43 -2.22 1.24
CA VAL A 85 -27.60 -0.87 1.83
C VAL A 85 -26.64 -0.62 2.97
N LEU A 86 -26.41 -1.59 3.85
CA LEU A 86 -25.52 -1.42 5.00
C LEU A 86 -24.07 -1.29 4.55
N PHE A 87 -23.63 -2.09 3.57
CA PHE A 87 -22.32 -1.93 2.96
C PHE A 87 -22.12 -0.50 2.40
N ASN A 88 -23.09 0.00 1.63
CA ASN A 88 -22.99 1.34 1.04
C ASN A 88 -22.94 2.45 2.11
N LYS A 89 -23.62 2.28 3.25
CA LYS A 89 -23.52 3.19 4.38
C LYS A 89 -22.14 3.15 5.03
N LEU A 90 -21.56 1.96 5.19
CA LEU A 90 -20.24 1.76 5.80
C LEU A 90 -19.12 2.21 4.87
N LEU A 91 -19.30 2.10 3.55
CA LEU A 91 -18.30 2.47 2.56
C LEU A 91 -17.87 3.93 2.67
N GLN A 92 -18.76 4.84 3.12
CA GLN A 92 -18.43 6.25 3.35
C GLN A 92 -17.40 6.47 4.46
N TYR A 93 -17.12 5.46 5.25
CA TYR A 93 -16.13 5.46 6.34
C TYR A 93 -14.93 4.56 6.04
N LYS A 94 -14.82 4.07 4.79
CA LYS A 94 -13.65 3.28 4.38
C LYS A 94 -12.37 4.08 4.64
N ILE A 95 -11.38 3.44 5.22
CA ILE A 95 -10.15 4.12 5.65
C ILE A 95 -9.46 4.71 4.43
N TYR A 96 -9.12 3.90 3.45
CA TYR A 96 -8.66 4.40 2.17
C TYR A 96 -9.81 5.02 1.36
N ASP A 97 -9.52 6.08 0.64
CA ASP A 97 -10.38 6.83 -0.30
C ASP A 97 -11.43 7.75 0.36
N PHE A 98 -11.83 7.54 1.62
CA PHE A 98 -12.94 8.32 2.20
C PHE A 98 -12.58 9.11 3.46
N LEU A 99 -11.64 8.66 4.29
CA LEU A 99 -11.29 9.41 5.49
C LEU A 99 -10.45 10.65 5.18
N PRO A 100 -10.61 11.75 5.96
CA PRO A 100 -9.66 12.84 5.95
C PRO A 100 -8.28 12.36 6.45
N TRP A 101 -7.22 12.94 5.92
CA TRP A 101 -5.84 12.57 6.26
C TRP A 101 -5.55 12.62 7.76
N GLU A 102 -6.10 13.62 8.46
CA GLU A 102 -5.93 13.81 9.90
C GLU A 102 -6.50 12.63 10.72
N THR A 103 -7.46 11.90 10.17
CA THR A 103 -8.05 10.70 10.78
C THR A 103 -7.36 9.43 10.27
N GLU A 104 -7.13 9.34 8.98
CA GLU A 104 -6.54 8.16 8.34
C GLU A 104 -5.12 7.90 8.83
N ARG A 105 -4.25 8.91 8.79
CA ARG A 105 -2.84 8.78 9.17
C ARG A 105 -2.62 8.16 10.55
N PRO A 106 -3.21 8.66 11.67
CA PRO A 106 -3.02 8.01 12.97
C PRO A 106 -3.58 6.59 13.03
N VAL A 107 -4.70 6.30 12.37
CA VAL A 107 -5.29 4.95 12.32
C VAL A 107 -4.33 3.97 11.63
N MET A 108 -3.73 4.37 10.51
CA MET A 108 -2.76 3.55 9.79
C MET A 108 -1.46 3.36 10.58
N LEU A 109 -0.93 4.41 11.22
CA LEU A 109 0.25 4.31 12.06
C LEU A 109 0.03 3.39 13.27
N ASP A 110 -1.16 3.39 13.86
CA ASP A 110 -1.49 2.48 14.96
C ASP A 110 -1.49 1.02 14.50
N LYS A 111 -1.93 0.74 13.27
CA LYS A 111 -1.83 -0.61 12.69
C LYS A 111 -0.37 -1.08 12.58
N TRP A 112 0.53 -0.21 12.12
CA TRP A 112 1.97 -0.48 12.08
C TRP A 112 2.55 -0.71 13.48
N ARG A 113 2.16 0.09 14.48
CA ARG A 113 2.58 -0.07 15.88
C ARG A 113 2.10 -1.40 16.46
N GLU A 114 0.89 -1.82 16.15
CA GLU A 114 0.35 -3.11 16.58
C GLU A 114 1.14 -4.29 16.00
N PHE A 115 1.48 -4.22 14.71
CA PHE A 115 2.37 -5.20 14.09
C PHE A 115 3.73 -5.23 14.81
N ALA A 116 4.34 -4.08 15.02
CA ALA A 116 5.63 -3.99 15.67
C ALA A 116 5.59 -4.51 17.13
N ALA A 117 4.50 -4.24 17.85
CA ALA A 117 4.33 -4.69 19.24
C ALA A 117 4.12 -6.21 19.37
N LYS A 118 3.55 -6.88 18.37
CA LYS A 118 3.35 -8.34 18.39
C LYS A 118 4.67 -9.11 18.42
N ASN A 119 5.72 -8.60 17.77
CA ASN A 119 7.09 -9.12 17.70
C ASN A 119 7.21 -10.63 18.12
N ASP A 120 6.49 -11.47 17.41
CA ASP A 120 6.38 -12.92 17.66
C ASP A 120 7.63 -13.72 17.26
N GLY A 121 8.70 -13.02 16.86
CA GLY A 121 9.91 -13.62 16.31
C GLY A 121 9.80 -14.05 14.85
N GLY A 122 8.66 -13.83 14.23
CA GLY A 122 8.41 -14.13 12.82
C GLY A 122 9.30 -13.32 11.87
N ARG A 123 9.47 -13.86 10.67
CA ARG A 123 10.12 -13.18 9.54
C ARG A 123 9.15 -13.09 8.38
N TYR A 124 9.13 -11.95 7.70
CA TYR A 124 8.10 -11.63 6.73
C TYR A 124 8.67 -11.06 5.45
N VAL A 125 8.01 -11.36 4.33
CA VAL A 125 8.11 -10.60 3.08
C VAL A 125 6.75 -9.97 2.80
N PHE A 126 6.68 -8.66 2.75
CA PHE A 126 5.49 -7.90 2.37
C PHE A 126 5.56 -7.50 0.90
N ASN A 127 4.44 -7.67 0.20
CA ASN A 127 4.26 -7.09 -1.13
C ASN A 127 3.67 -5.69 -0.98
N CYS A 128 4.39 -4.67 -1.44
CA CYS A 128 4.13 -3.23 -1.34
C CYS A 128 3.35 -2.83 -0.04
N VAL A 129 3.57 -1.75 0.54
CA VAL A 129 2.82 -1.24 1.70
C VAL A 129 3.56 -0.07 2.35
N LEU A 130 4.89 0.04 2.11
CA LEU A 130 5.72 1.08 2.70
C LEU A 130 5.81 2.32 1.82
N LEU A 131 5.92 2.15 0.50
CA LEU A 131 6.02 3.26 -0.46
C LEU A 131 4.74 3.39 -1.28
N GLN A 132 4.28 2.33 -1.94
CA GLN A 132 3.13 2.38 -2.84
C GLN A 132 1.88 2.93 -2.15
N ASN A 133 1.42 2.33 -1.05
CA ASN A 133 0.18 2.72 -0.41
C ASN A 133 0.25 4.15 0.17
N PRO A 134 1.31 4.54 0.92
CA PRO A 134 1.48 5.93 1.33
C PRO A 134 1.51 6.93 0.17
N MET A 135 2.14 6.59 -0.96
CA MET A 135 2.19 7.48 -2.12
C MET A 135 0.85 7.55 -2.86
N CYS A 136 0.10 6.46 -2.92
CA CYS A 136 -1.27 6.47 -3.45
C CYS A 136 -2.17 7.42 -2.65
N GLU A 137 -2.10 7.41 -1.32
CA GLU A 137 -2.88 8.32 -0.50
C GLU A 137 -2.31 9.75 -0.54
N THR A 138 -1.08 9.94 -0.12
CA THR A 138 -0.54 11.29 0.09
C THR A 138 -0.33 12.07 -1.21
N MET A 139 0.21 11.41 -2.24
CA MET A 139 0.45 12.07 -3.53
C MET A 139 -0.79 12.01 -4.42
N MET A 140 -1.29 10.80 -4.76
CA MET A 140 -2.31 10.68 -5.80
C MET A 140 -3.65 11.23 -5.33
N ARG A 141 -4.13 10.76 -4.17
CA ARG A 141 -5.45 11.16 -3.67
C ARG A 141 -5.46 12.59 -3.13
N PHE A 142 -4.56 12.94 -2.22
CA PHE A 142 -4.57 14.24 -1.55
C PHE A 142 -3.74 15.32 -2.26
N GLY A 143 -2.89 14.98 -3.23
CA GLY A 143 -2.05 15.94 -3.94
C GLY A 143 -1.00 16.63 -3.06
N PHE A 144 -0.61 16.02 -1.95
CA PHE A 144 0.32 16.63 -1.00
C PHE A 144 1.74 16.77 -1.58
N ASP A 145 2.47 17.72 -1.00
CA ASP A 145 3.89 17.86 -1.25
C ASP A 145 4.66 16.59 -0.84
N LYS A 146 5.74 16.29 -1.56
CA LYS A 146 6.61 15.14 -1.31
C LYS A 146 7.11 15.07 0.15
N SER A 147 7.27 16.19 0.81
CA SER A 147 7.72 16.23 2.21
C SER A 147 6.72 15.58 3.17
N VAL A 148 5.42 15.65 2.88
CA VAL A 148 4.37 14.99 3.69
C VAL A 148 4.48 13.48 3.54
N SER A 149 4.60 12.98 2.32
CA SER A 149 4.83 11.56 2.04
C SER A 149 6.10 11.06 2.72
N ALA A 150 7.20 11.78 2.56
CA ALA A 150 8.49 11.44 3.16
C ALA A 150 8.42 11.37 4.69
N GLY A 151 7.76 12.33 5.34
CA GLY A 151 7.57 12.35 6.79
C GLY A 151 6.75 11.18 7.29
N TYR A 152 5.67 10.84 6.60
CA TYR A 152 4.83 9.70 6.94
C TYR A 152 5.56 8.36 6.78
N ILE A 153 6.25 8.16 5.67
CA ILE A 153 7.03 6.94 5.41
C ILE A 153 8.19 6.81 6.41
N ALA A 154 8.88 7.91 6.74
CA ALA A 154 9.94 7.91 7.75
C ALA A 154 9.40 7.48 9.13
N GLU A 155 8.21 7.93 9.52
CA GLU A 155 7.58 7.50 10.79
C GLU A 155 7.27 6.00 10.79
N ILE A 156 6.79 5.44 9.66
CA ILE A 156 6.62 3.99 9.52
C ILE A 156 7.97 3.27 9.67
N CYS A 157 9.04 3.76 9.03
CA CYS A 157 10.38 3.18 9.14
C CYS A 157 10.89 3.15 10.59
N GLU A 158 10.66 4.20 11.37
CA GLU A 158 11.01 4.20 12.80
C GLU A 158 10.21 3.15 13.61
N ILE A 159 8.93 2.95 13.30
CA ILE A 159 8.09 1.93 13.95
C ILE A 159 8.63 0.51 13.67
N ILE A 160 9.02 0.23 12.43
CA ILE A 160 9.48 -1.11 12.02
C ILE A 160 10.99 -1.32 12.17
N LYS A 161 11.74 -0.34 12.63
CA LYS A 161 13.20 -0.41 12.84
C LYS A 161 13.67 -1.65 13.61
N PRO A 162 12.94 -2.13 14.66
CA PRO A 162 13.32 -3.35 15.39
C PRO A 162 13.32 -4.63 14.54
N PHE A 163 12.67 -4.63 13.38
CA PHE A 163 12.69 -5.75 12.42
C PHE A 163 13.88 -5.70 11.46
N SER A 164 14.73 -4.67 11.54
CA SER A 164 15.83 -4.45 10.59
C SER A 164 15.32 -4.56 9.15
N PRO A 165 14.39 -3.68 8.72
CA PRO A 165 13.75 -3.81 7.43
C PRO A 165 14.73 -3.69 6.27
N LEU A 166 14.44 -4.41 5.17
CA LEU A 166 15.11 -4.27 3.88
C LEU A 166 14.04 -3.99 2.82
N VAL A 167 14.21 -2.91 2.09
CA VAL A 167 13.35 -2.57 0.95
C VAL A 167 14.00 -3.04 -0.34
N VAL A 168 13.31 -3.87 -1.10
CA VAL A 168 13.69 -4.28 -2.45
C VAL A 168 12.81 -3.51 -3.43
N TYR A 169 13.37 -2.50 -4.08
CA TYR A 169 12.63 -1.66 -5.03
C TYR A 169 12.89 -2.12 -6.47
N LEU A 170 11.83 -2.52 -7.15
CA LEU A 170 11.87 -2.93 -8.56
C LEU A 170 11.60 -1.69 -9.44
N LYS A 171 12.67 -1.06 -9.91
CA LYS A 171 12.59 0.12 -10.75
C LYS A 171 12.30 -0.28 -12.19
N ASN A 172 11.39 0.45 -12.83
CA ASN A 172 10.98 0.25 -14.22
C ASN A 172 11.29 1.51 -15.04
N SER A 173 12.20 1.39 -16.02
CA SER A 173 12.53 2.49 -16.95
C SER A 173 11.60 2.54 -18.16
N GLU A 174 10.78 1.51 -18.40
CA GLU A 174 9.88 1.38 -19.54
C GLU A 174 8.42 1.30 -19.07
N VAL A 175 7.99 2.30 -18.28
CA VAL A 175 6.67 2.32 -17.62
C VAL A 175 5.54 2.20 -18.64
N TYR A 176 5.61 2.95 -19.75
CA TYR A 176 4.63 2.93 -20.83
C TYR A 176 4.40 1.51 -21.38
N GLU A 177 5.47 0.84 -21.80
CA GLU A 177 5.36 -0.49 -22.39
C GLU A 177 4.89 -1.54 -21.38
N SER A 178 5.35 -1.45 -20.13
CA SER A 178 4.93 -2.36 -19.06
C SER A 178 3.44 -2.25 -18.76
N VAL A 179 2.91 -1.03 -18.68
CA VAL A 179 1.49 -0.81 -18.42
C VAL A 179 0.65 -1.20 -19.63
N LYS A 180 1.10 -0.89 -20.84
CA LYS A 180 0.44 -1.28 -22.09
C LYS A 180 0.32 -2.80 -22.22
N ASN A 181 1.39 -3.54 -21.92
CA ASN A 181 1.36 -5.00 -21.94
C ASN A 181 0.39 -5.55 -20.89
N ALA A 182 0.43 -5.01 -19.67
CA ALA A 182 -0.48 -5.41 -18.61
C ALA A 182 -1.95 -5.08 -18.92
N SER A 183 -2.22 -3.98 -19.62
CA SER A 183 -3.59 -3.64 -20.03
C SER A 183 -4.15 -4.64 -21.05
N ALA A 184 -3.29 -5.17 -21.94
CA ALA A 184 -3.69 -6.21 -22.89
C ALA A 184 -4.06 -7.54 -22.17
N GLU A 185 -3.45 -7.83 -21.03
CA GLU A 185 -3.74 -9.03 -20.22
C GLU A 185 -4.95 -8.84 -19.29
N ARG A 186 -5.10 -7.65 -18.69
CA ARG A 186 -6.10 -7.38 -17.64
C ARG A 186 -7.40 -6.78 -18.16
N GLY A 187 -7.39 -6.24 -19.38
CA GLY A 187 -8.53 -5.66 -20.06
C GLY A 187 -8.84 -4.20 -19.73
N ASP A 188 -9.79 -3.64 -20.49
CA ASP A 188 -10.13 -2.22 -20.47
C ASP A 188 -10.75 -1.76 -19.14
N GLU A 189 -11.50 -2.63 -18.45
CA GLU A 189 -12.13 -2.28 -17.18
C GLU A 189 -11.07 -1.97 -16.11
N TRP A 190 -10.04 -2.81 -16.01
CA TRP A 190 -8.91 -2.54 -15.13
C TRP A 190 -8.19 -1.26 -15.53
N LEU A 191 -7.89 -1.09 -16.83
CA LEU A 191 -7.18 0.10 -17.31
C LEU A 191 -7.95 1.38 -16.99
N ASN A 192 -9.25 1.40 -17.27
CA ASN A 192 -10.09 2.56 -16.99
C ASN A 192 -10.13 2.88 -15.48
N SER A 193 -10.19 1.88 -14.61
CA SER A 193 -10.22 2.08 -13.17
C SER A 193 -8.92 2.71 -12.63
N VAL A 194 -7.75 2.26 -13.12
CA VAL A 194 -6.47 2.84 -12.69
C VAL A 194 -6.20 4.22 -13.28
N ILE A 195 -6.67 4.50 -14.52
CA ILE A 195 -6.65 5.83 -15.11
C ILE A 195 -7.52 6.78 -14.28
N ASP A 196 -8.75 6.37 -13.97
CA ASP A 196 -9.69 7.18 -13.18
C ASP A 196 -9.09 7.52 -11.81
N TYR A 197 -8.57 6.53 -11.10
CA TYR A 197 -7.94 6.72 -9.80
C TYR A 197 -6.79 7.74 -9.83
N HIS A 198 -5.85 7.61 -10.79
CA HIS A 198 -4.65 8.43 -10.81
C HIS A 198 -4.88 9.82 -11.42
N CYS A 199 -5.74 9.94 -12.42
CA CYS A 199 -6.01 11.21 -13.09
C CYS A 199 -7.04 12.06 -12.33
N ASN A 200 -7.99 11.44 -11.63
CA ASN A 200 -9.04 12.15 -10.89
C ASN A 200 -8.75 12.37 -9.40
N GLY A 201 -7.61 11.90 -8.90
CA GLY A 201 -7.07 12.33 -7.61
C GLY A 201 -6.62 13.79 -7.64
N GLU A 202 -6.39 14.39 -6.48
CA GLU A 202 -6.01 15.81 -6.40
C GLU A 202 -4.70 16.13 -7.12
N TYR A 203 -3.73 15.19 -7.12
CA TYR A 203 -2.49 15.36 -7.89
C TYR A 203 -2.77 15.44 -9.40
N GLY A 204 -3.48 14.44 -9.95
CA GLY A 204 -3.80 14.40 -11.37
C GLY A 204 -4.59 15.62 -11.85
N LYS A 205 -5.60 16.02 -11.08
CA LYS A 205 -6.40 17.24 -11.35
C LYS A 205 -5.56 18.49 -11.32
N SER A 206 -4.66 18.64 -10.35
CA SER A 206 -3.87 19.86 -10.16
C SER A 206 -2.94 20.17 -11.34
N ILE A 207 -2.54 19.16 -12.10
CA ILE A 207 -1.68 19.30 -13.29
C ILE A 207 -2.35 18.86 -14.59
N GLY A 208 -3.65 18.58 -14.56
CA GLY A 208 -4.46 18.30 -15.74
C GLY A 208 -4.17 16.97 -16.43
N LEU A 209 -3.83 15.93 -15.67
CA LEU A 209 -3.61 14.57 -16.22
C LEU A 209 -4.91 13.97 -16.73
N THR A 210 -4.86 13.34 -17.90
CA THR A 210 -6.01 12.65 -18.49
C THR A 210 -5.59 11.43 -19.30
N GLY A 211 -6.44 10.40 -19.31
CA GLY A 211 -6.26 9.22 -20.14
C GLY A 211 -5.00 8.43 -19.82
N PHE A 212 -4.61 7.59 -20.78
CA PHE A 212 -3.47 6.67 -20.62
C PHE A 212 -2.15 7.42 -20.38
N ASP A 213 -1.85 8.44 -21.18
CA ASP A 213 -0.60 9.21 -21.04
C ASP A 213 -0.54 9.96 -19.69
N GLY A 214 -1.69 10.45 -19.20
CA GLY A 214 -1.80 11.03 -17.87
C GLY A 214 -1.49 10.02 -16.76
N TYR A 215 -1.99 8.80 -16.88
CA TYR A 215 -1.69 7.72 -15.95
C TYR A 215 -0.20 7.37 -15.96
N ILE A 216 0.41 7.23 -17.14
CA ILE A 216 1.86 6.98 -17.25
C ILE A 216 2.66 8.09 -16.58
N SER A 217 2.35 9.36 -16.86
CA SER A 217 3.02 10.51 -16.25
C SER A 217 2.89 10.50 -14.72
N ALA A 218 1.72 10.12 -14.19
CA ALA A 218 1.52 9.98 -12.74
C ALA A 218 2.42 8.89 -12.14
N LEU A 219 2.54 7.73 -12.80
CA LEU A 219 3.39 6.62 -12.35
C LEU A 219 4.87 6.99 -12.40
N GLU A 220 5.33 7.64 -13.46
CA GLU A 220 6.73 8.06 -13.60
C GLU A 220 7.11 9.06 -12.49
N GLU A 221 6.25 10.04 -12.21
CA GLU A 221 6.49 10.98 -11.11
C GLU A 221 6.42 10.29 -9.76
N ARG A 222 5.51 9.33 -9.55
CA ARG A 222 5.46 8.54 -8.31
C ARG A 222 6.77 7.78 -8.12
N GLN A 223 7.26 7.05 -9.13
CA GLN A 223 8.53 6.33 -9.05
C GLN A 223 9.70 7.27 -8.72
N ARG A 224 9.75 8.42 -9.36
CA ARG A 224 10.78 9.43 -9.09
C ARG A 224 10.74 9.89 -7.63
N ARG A 225 9.56 10.14 -7.07
CA ARG A 225 9.39 10.53 -5.67
C ARG A 225 9.73 9.39 -4.72
N GLU A 226 9.26 8.17 -4.98
CA GLU A 226 9.54 6.98 -4.20
C GLU A 226 11.04 6.74 -4.07
N LEU A 227 11.78 6.78 -5.18
CA LEU A 227 13.23 6.60 -5.18
C LEU A 227 13.98 7.73 -4.46
N ASP A 228 13.56 8.99 -4.61
CA ASP A 228 14.14 10.11 -3.87
C ASP A 228 13.87 9.99 -2.36
N ILE A 229 12.67 9.60 -1.96
CA ILE A 229 12.33 9.34 -0.56
C ILE A 229 13.19 8.18 -0.03
N LEU A 230 13.19 7.04 -0.71
CA LEU A 230 13.92 5.83 -0.30
C LEU A 230 15.41 6.11 -0.09
N SER A 231 16.02 6.92 -0.95
CA SER A 231 17.45 7.28 -0.84
C SER A 231 17.80 8.09 0.42
N ARG A 232 16.81 8.62 1.13
CA ARG A 232 16.98 9.48 2.33
C ARG A 232 16.47 8.81 3.61
N LEU A 233 15.84 7.64 3.50
CA LEU A 233 15.34 6.91 4.67
C LEU A 233 16.48 6.19 5.39
N ASP A 234 16.39 6.10 6.71
CA ASP A 234 17.26 5.25 7.54
C ASP A 234 16.78 3.79 7.50
N VAL A 235 16.82 3.21 6.28
CA VAL A 235 16.43 1.82 6.02
C VAL A 235 17.35 1.21 4.96
N SER A 236 17.71 -0.06 5.14
CA SER A 236 18.46 -0.77 4.10
C SER A 236 17.61 -0.94 2.84
N SER A 237 18.20 -0.70 1.68
CA SER A 237 17.47 -0.85 0.42
C SER A 237 18.34 -1.35 -0.72
N ILE A 238 17.71 -2.07 -1.64
CA ILE A 238 18.27 -2.52 -2.91
C ILE A 238 17.36 -1.97 -4.01
N VAL A 239 17.93 -1.28 -4.99
CA VAL A 239 17.20 -0.90 -6.20
C VAL A 239 17.63 -1.81 -7.33
N VAL A 240 16.68 -2.55 -7.90
CA VAL A 240 16.90 -3.45 -9.03
C VAL A 240 16.35 -2.78 -10.28
N ASP A 241 17.25 -2.38 -11.18
CA ASP A 241 16.88 -1.72 -12.43
C ASP A 241 16.35 -2.74 -13.44
N ASP A 242 15.16 -2.50 -13.99
CA ASP A 242 14.53 -3.26 -15.07
C ASP A 242 14.59 -4.80 -14.89
N PRO A 243 14.14 -5.36 -13.75
CA PRO A 243 14.28 -6.79 -13.48
C PRO A 243 13.63 -7.68 -14.55
N GLN A 244 12.63 -7.14 -15.25
CA GLN A 244 11.89 -7.83 -16.31
C GLN A 244 12.77 -8.18 -17.53
N LYS A 245 13.92 -7.51 -17.69
CA LYS A 245 14.85 -7.82 -18.79
C LYS A 245 15.69 -9.07 -18.53
N ASP A 246 15.95 -9.39 -17.25
CA ASP A 246 16.72 -10.57 -16.85
C ASP A 246 16.38 -10.95 -15.39
N TRP A 247 15.34 -11.76 -15.22
CA TRP A 247 14.90 -12.21 -13.90
C TRP A 247 15.93 -13.05 -13.16
N ASP A 248 16.71 -13.86 -13.86
CA ASP A 248 17.72 -14.76 -13.23
C ASP A 248 18.81 -13.91 -12.58
N LYS A 249 19.28 -12.88 -13.30
CA LYS A 249 20.24 -11.92 -12.77
C LYS A 249 19.63 -11.13 -11.61
N ALA A 250 18.41 -10.58 -11.76
CA ALA A 250 17.74 -9.81 -10.73
C ALA A 250 17.58 -10.60 -9.42
N TYR A 251 17.16 -11.85 -9.50
CA TYR A 251 17.03 -12.74 -8.34
C TYR A 251 18.36 -13.11 -7.72
N SER A 252 19.40 -13.34 -8.53
CA SER A 252 20.75 -13.58 -8.03
C SER A 252 21.27 -12.38 -7.24
N ASP A 253 21.11 -11.16 -7.76
CA ASP A 253 21.53 -9.92 -7.12
C ASP A 253 20.77 -9.70 -5.78
N ILE A 254 19.44 -9.87 -5.79
CA ILE A 254 18.62 -9.77 -4.57
C ILE A 254 19.08 -10.78 -3.51
N LEU A 255 19.28 -12.04 -3.87
CA LEU A 255 19.69 -13.09 -2.92
C LEU A 255 21.09 -12.87 -2.37
N ALA A 256 21.99 -12.23 -3.11
CA ALA A 256 23.34 -11.89 -2.63
C ALA A 256 23.30 -10.90 -1.45
N GLU A 257 22.36 -9.95 -1.47
CA GLU A 257 22.19 -8.97 -0.40
C GLU A 257 21.39 -9.50 0.81
N LEU A 258 20.67 -10.61 0.63
CA LEU A 258 19.86 -11.23 1.70
C LEU A 258 20.64 -12.21 2.59
N LYS A 259 21.91 -12.44 2.30
CA LYS A 259 22.83 -13.29 3.09
C LYS A 259 23.40 -12.53 4.26
#